data_76d7d7da1d5d1e7ea62ae3b50a521a85
#
_entry.id   76d7d7da1d5d1e7ea62ae3b50a521a85
#
_cell.length_a   1.000
_cell.length_b   1.000
_cell.length_c   1.000
_cell.angle_alpha   90.00
_cell.angle_beta   90.00
_cell.angle_gamma   90.00
#
_symmetry.space_group_name_H-M   'P 1'
#
loop_
_entity.id
_entity.type
_entity.pdbx_description
1 polymer ?
#
loop_
_entity_poly.entity_id
_entity_poly.type
_entity_poly.pdbx_seq_one_letter_code
_entity_poly.pdbx_strand_id
1 'polypeptide(L)'
;MRTEGLELSEVIDQSALNPSDIALQLKAADVEIVNGGVEAAFARLIHAVRATSGDERTKVKDHLLNLFALVDQSDPRLVAARKELASALF
;
A
#
# COMPACT_ATOMS: atom_id res chain seq x y z
N MET A 1 13.21 16.42 19.88
CA MET A 1 11.80 16.24 19.54
C MET A 1 11.65 15.33 18.32
N ARG A 2 10.88 14.30 18.46
CA ARG A 2 10.68 13.34 17.39
C ARG A 2 9.27 13.50 16.85
N THR A 3 9.19 13.91 15.61
CA THR A 3 7.90 14.04 14.95
C THR A 3 7.61 12.90 13.99
N GLU A 4 8.65 12.18 13.59
CA GLU A 4 8.49 11.10 12.61
C GLU A 4 7.58 10.00 13.12
N GLY A 5 7.73 9.60 14.37
CA GLY A 5 6.89 8.58 14.95
C GLY A 5 5.43 9.02 15.06
N LEU A 6 5.23 10.29 15.40
CA LEU A 6 3.89 10.86 15.46
C LEU A 6 3.27 10.95 14.08
N GLU A 7 4.07 11.36 13.08
CA GLU A 7 3.58 11.44 11.71
C GLU A 7 3.17 10.07 11.18
N LEU A 8 3.99 9.06 11.45
CA LEU A 8 3.67 7.69 11.05
C LEU A 8 2.35 7.25 11.65
N SER A 9 2.21 7.39 12.96
CA SER A 9 1.01 6.99 13.66
C SER A 9 -0.21 7.73 13.14
N GLU A 10 -0.06 9.03 12.92
CA GLU A 10 -1.15 9.86 12.43
C GLU A 10 -1.59 9.45 11.03
N VAL A 11 -0.65 9.19 10.14
CA VAL A 11 -0.97 8.78 8.77
C VAL A 11 -1.72 7.44 8.78
N ILE A 12 -1.25 6.49 9.57
CA ILE A 12 -1.89 5.18 9.66
C ILE A 12 -3.30 5.32 10.23
N ASP A 13 -3.45 6.11 11.30
CA ASP A 13 -4.75 6.33 11.93
C ASP A 13 -5.73 7.00 10.96
N GLN A 14 -5.26 8.03 10.24
CA GLN A 14 -6.11 8.73 9.28
C GLN A 14 -6.53 7.81 8.14
N SER A 15 -5.62 6.95 7.67
CA SER A 15 -5.95 6.04 6.59
C SER A 15 -6.99 5.01 7.02
N ALA A 16 -6.95 4.58 8.28
CA ALA A 16 -7.94 3.64 8.81
C ALA A 16 -9.32 4.28 8.93
N LEU A 17 -9.37 5.58 9.26
CA LEU A 17 -10.61 6.32 9.37
C LEU A 17 -11.20 6.70 8.01
N ASN A 18 -10.35 6.76 6.98
CA ASN A 18 -10.75 7.19 5.65
C ASN A 18 -10.33 6.18 4.60
N PRO A 19 -10.88 4.96 4.63
CA PRO A 19 -10.41 3.89 3.74
C PRO A 19 -10.63 4.17 2.25
N SER A 20 -11.53 5.08 1.91
CA SER A 20 -11.78 5.44 0.52
C SER A 20 -10.92 6.60 0.03
N ASP A 21 -10.11 7.21 0.89
CA ASP A 21 -9.20 8.28 0.50
C ASP A 21 -7.94 7.64 -0.10
N ILE A 22 -7.88 7.59 -1.42
CA ILE A 22 -6.82 6.89 -2.13
C ILE A 22 -5.46 7.53 -1.90
N ALA A 23 -5.38 8.87 -1.96
CA ALA A 23 -4.11 9.56 -1.72
C ALA A 23 -3.56 9.22 -0.34
N LEU A 24 -4.42 9.14 0.64
CA LEU A 24 -4.03 8.80 2.00
C LEU A 24 -3.57 7.34 2.11
N GLN A 25 -4.23 6.43 1.40
CA GLN A 25 -3.82 5.03 1.38
C GLN A 25 -2.43 4.86 0.76
N LEU A 26 -2.16 5.57 -0.32
CA LEU A 26 -0.83 5.52 -0.96
C LEU A 26 0.24 6.05 -0.02
N LYS A 27 -0.04 7.15 0.66
CA LYS A 27 0.90 7.72 1.62
C LYS A 27 1.15 6.78 2.79
N ALA A 28 0.09 6.15 3.31
CA ALA A 28 0.23 5.20 4.41
C ALA A 28 1.07 4.00 4.00
N ALA A 29 0.89 3.51 2.77
CA ALA A 29 1.68 2.39 2.27
C ALA A 29 3.15 2.75 2.17
N ASP A 30 3.47 3.96 1.68
CA ASP A 30 4.84 4.43 1.59
C ASP A 30 5.50 4.46 2.97
N VAL A 31 4.78 4.98 3.96
CA VAL A 31 5.27 5.04 5.33
C VAL A 31 5.52 3.64 5.89
N GLU A 32 4.59 2.73 5.63
CA GLU A 32 4.73 1.35 6.08
C GLU A 32 5.95 0.66 5.47
N ILE A 33 6.18 0.85 4.18
CA ILE A 33 7.35 0.27 3.50
C ILE A 33 8.65 0.78 4.11
N VAL A 34 8.75 2.09 4.34
CA VAL A 34 9.96 2.70 4.90
C VAL A 34 10.24 2.16 6.31
N ASN A 35 9.20 1.80 7.04
CA ASN A 35 9.33 1.32 8.41
C ASN A 35 9.29 -0.22 8.51
N GLY A 36 9.43 -0.91 7.40
CA GLY A 36 9.53 -2.37 7.41
C GLY A 36 8.20 -3.10 7.36
N GLY A 37 7.09 -2.39 7.24
CA GLY A 37 5.76 -2.99 7.17
C GLY A 37 5.37 -3.42 5.76
N VAL A 38 6.18 -4.25 5.13
CA VAL A 38 6.00 -4.64 3.74
C VAL A 38 4.66 -5.33 3.51
N GLU A 39 4.32 -6.30 4.37
CA GLU A 39 3.04 -7.00 4.22
C GLU A 39 1.85 -6.08 4.39
N ALA A 40 1.92 -5.19 5.39
CA ALA A 40 0.84 -4.25 5.65
C ALA A 40 0.63 -3.31 4.48
N ALA A 41 1.72 -2.80 3.90
CA ALA A 41 1.65 -1.89 2.76
C ALA A 41 1.02 -2.59 1.55
N PHE A 42 1.46 -3.81 1.25
CA PHE A 42 0.93 -4.55 0.12
C PHE A 42 -0.55 -4.88 0.32
N ALA A 43 -0.93 -5.34 1.51
CA ALA A 43 -2.32 -5.67 1.80
C ALA A 43 -3.22 -4.43 1.68
N ARG A 44 -2.73 -3.29 2.17
CA ARG A 44 -3.46 -2.02 2.10
C ARG A 44 -3.76 -1.65 0.65
N LEU A 45 -2.75 -1.70 -0.22
CA LEU A 45 -2.94 -1.29 -1.61
C LEU A 45 -3.72 -2.31 -2.43
N ILE A 46 -3.58 -3.60 -2.14
CA ILE A 46 -4.40 -4.61 -2.80
C ILE A 46 -5.87 -4.42 -2.43
N HIS A 47 -6.14 -4.13 -1.17
CA HIS A 47 -7.50 -3.81 -0.75
C HIS A 47 -8.03 -2.59 -1.50
N ALA A 48 -7.20 -1.56 -1.66
CA ALA A 48 -7.58 -0.36 -2.38
C ALA A 48 -7.84 -0.66 -3.86
N VAL A 49 -7.07 -1.56 -4.47
CA VAL A 49 -7.33 -1.98 -5.86
C VAL A 49 -8.71 -2.59 -5.97
N ARG A 50 -9.09 -3.44 -5.01
CA ARG A 50 -10.40 -4.09 -5.02
C ARG A 50 -11.54 -3.10 -4.80
N ALA A 51 -11.27 -2.02 -4.08
CA ALA A 51 -12.28 -1.02 -3.72
C ALA A 51 -12.43 0.09 -4.75
N THR A 52 -11.58 0.12 -5.77
CA THR A 52 -11.58 1.18 -6.78
C THR A 52 -11.80 0.62 -8.17
N SER A 53 -12.03 1.51 -9.13
CA SER A 53 -12.18 1.14 -10.54
C SER A 53 -11.66 2.29 -11.40
N GLY A 54 -11.46 2.00 -12.69
CA GLY A 54 -11.04 3.01 -13.66
C GLY A 54 -9.69 3.60 -13.30
N ASP A 55 -9.60 4.93 -13.39
CA ASP A 55 -8.34 5.65 -13.20
C ASP A 55 -7.79 5.51 -11.78
N GLU A 56 -8.67 5.47 -10.79
CA GLU A 56 -8.24 5.29 -9.41
C GLU A 56 -7.55 3.95 -9.21
N ARG A 57 -8.14 2.88 -9.77
CA ARG A 57 -7.54 1.56 -9.69
C ARG A 57 -6.18 1.53 -10.36
N THR A 58 -6.07 2.15 -11.54
CA THR A 58 -4.79 2.23 -12.25
C THR A 58 -3.74 2.94 -11.41
N LYS A 59 -4.12 4.05 -10.78
CA LYS A 59 -3.20 4.81 -9.93
C LYS A 59 -2.69 3.96 -8.76
N VAL A 60 -3.59 3.25 -8.09
CA VAL A 60 -3.21 2.39 -6.97
C VAL A 60 -2.32 1.25 -7.44
N LYS A 61 -2.71 0.61 -8.54
CA LYS A 61 -1.94 -0.50 -9.11
C LYS A 61 -0.53 -0.06 -9.46
N ASP A 62 -0.39 1.07 -10.15
CA ASP A 62 0.92 1.56 -10.56
C ASP A 62 1.79 1.88 -9.35
N HIS A 63 1.20 2.48 -8.32
CA HIS A 63 1.93 2.76 -7.09
C HIS A 63 2.41 1.48 -6.42
N LEU A 64 1.54 0.48 -6.37
CA LEU A 64 1.88 -0.82 -5.79
C LEU A 64 3.03 -1.48 -6.56
N LEU A 65 3.00 -1.41 -7.89
CA LEU A 65 4.08 -1.96 -8.71
C LEU A 65 5.41 -1.24 -8.44
N ASN A 66 5.37 0.06 -8.20
CA ASN A 66 6.56 0.80 -7.81
C ASN A 66 7.11 0.32 -6.47
N LEU A 67 6.23 0.02 -5.51
CA LEU A 67 6.66 -0.52 -4.22
C LEU A 67 7.24 -1.92 -4.37
N PHE A 68 6.70 -2.73 -5.28
CA PHE A 68 7.24 -4.06 -5.56
C PHE A 68 8.71 -3.96 -5.98
N ALA A 69 9.07 -2.92 -6.73
CA ALA A 69 10.44 -2.73 -7.19
C ALA A 69 11.42 -2.41 -6.06
N LEU A 70 10.92 -1.96 -4.92
CA LEU A 70 11.76 -1.65 -3.76
C LEU A 70 12.07 -2.87 -2.90
N VAL A 71 11.42 -3.98 -3.16
CA VAL A 71 11.54 -5.20 -2.35
C VAL A 71 12.29 -6.25 -3.15
N ASP A 72 13.05 -7.11 -2.47
CA ASP A 72 13.77 -8.21 -3.10
C ASP A 72 12.78 -9.07 -3.90
N GLN A 73 13.11 -9.31 -5.16
CA GLN A 73 12.22 -10.06 -6.06
C GLN A 73 11.99 -11.50 -5.63
N SER A 74 12.83 -12.02 -4.77
CA SER A 74 12.66 -13.38 -4.23
C SER A 74 11.95 -13.40 -2.89
N ASP A 75 11.55 -12.24 -2.37
CA ASP A 75 10.83 -12.15 -1.10
C ASP A 75 9.48 -12.85 -1.22
N PRO A 76 9.18 -13.85 -0.36
CA PRO A 76 7.89 -14.55 -0.45
C PRO A 76 6.69 -13.65 -0.25
N ARG A 77 6.85 -12.54 0.48
CA ARG A 77 5.76 -11.57 0.65
C ARG A 77 5.44 -10.88 -0.67
N LEU A 78 6.47 -10.60 -1.47
CA LEU A 78 6.30 -10.02 -2.79
C LEU A 78 5.61 -11.00 -3.74
N VAL A 79 6.04 -12.25 -3.72
CA VAL A 79 5.43 -13.29 -4.57
C VAL A 79 3.95 -13.45 -4.25
N ALA A 80 3.61 -13.50 -2.97
CA ALA A 80 2.22 -13.62 -2.54
C ALA A 80 1.42 -12.38 -2.96
N ALA A 81 1.99 -11.19 -2.81
CA ALA A 81 1.30 -9.95 -3.17
C ALA A 81 1.04 -9.86 -4.67
N ARG A 82 1.96 -10.34 -5.49
CA ARG A 82 1.75 -10.37 -6.95
C ARG A 82 0.57 -11.25 -7.33
N LYS A 83 0.47 -12.41 -6.69
CA LYS A 83 -0.67 -13.29 -6.92
C LYS A 83 -1.98 -12.65 -6.52
N GLU A 84 -1.99 -12.00 -5.35
CA GLU A 84 -3.18 -11.34 -4.87
C GLU A 84 -3.58 -10.17 -5.77
N LEU A 85 -2.61 -9.43 -6.27
CA LEU A 85 -2.88 -8.33 -7.19
C LEU A 85 -3.50 -8.86 -8.48
N ALA A 86 -2.96 -9.93 -9.03
CA ALA A 86 -3.52 -10.53 -10.24
C ALA A 86 -4.97 -10.95 -10.01
N SER A 87 -5.25 -11.56 -8.85
CA SER A 87 -6.60 -11.95 -8.48
C SER A 87 -7.52 -10.74 -8.33
N ALA A 88 -7.01 -9.63 -7.82
CA ALA A 88 -7.80 -8.41 -7.61
C ALA A 88 -8.13 -7.71 -8.93
N LEU A 89 -7.32 -7.91 -9.97
CA LEU A 89 -7.53 -7.28 -11.28
C LEU A 89 -8.46 -8.10 -12.18
N PHE A 90 -8.67 -9.34 -11.86
CA PHE A 90 -9.53 -10.25 -12.60
C PHE A 90 -10.66 -10.77 -11.72
#